data_c56220bbe74b0fd5780fa7db1174b782
#
_entry.id   c56220bbe74b0fd5780fa7db1174b782
#
_cell.length_a   1.000
_cell.length_b   1.000
_cell.length_c   1.000
_cell.angle_alpha   90.00
_cell.angle_beta   90.00
_cell.angle_gamma   90.00
#
_symmetry.space_group_name_H-M   'P 1'
#
loop_
_entity.id
_entity.type
_entity.pdbx_description
1 polymer ?
#
loop_
_entity_poly.entity_id
_entity_poly.type
_entity_poly.pdbx_seq_one_letter_code
_entity_poly.pdbx_strand_id
1 'polypeptide(L)'
;MFDYKNPFSEFDTNVMTAEQISELFTEPYDSFTIPESKIIEDKSPIIFIGGRGTGKTMLLRQFSYNVQKIIQTEKNYLEKVKRTKYIGIYFRIDKPLLQSLSSLGRMTSLENFEEAIFTHFFELTIFKEYLEIIKILEKDANSLSKKGVLYDEILSELLSIFPLPQEVICDNIDDLLQFVIDEINYIWDFQSEKAIDIDDTVKFSPKCNLIFQGRLSDEFCKTKTFRLLGLKDISILLLIDEFESFSEKQQTVINAAMRYNKEYGIRLRIGMRPYGFKTYDTVNSEDFIKEGRDYSKIEFDNPLVKKQNNKSYFDLIK
;
A
#
# COMPACT_ATOMS: atom_id res chain seq x y z
N MET A 1 -1.10 11.18 41.75
CA MET A 1 -1.69 9.87 41.45
C MET A 1 -1.42 9.66 39.96
N PHE A 2 -0.40 8.92 39.62
CA PHE A 2 -0.05 8.66 38.23
C PHE A 2 -1.06 7.64 37.71
N ASP A 3 -1.86 8.06 36.74
CA ASP A 3 -2.81 7.20 36.06
C ASP A 3 -2.00 6.23 35.17
N TYR A 4 -1.67 5.07 35.74
CA TYR A 4 -1.03 4.00 34.98
C TYR A 4 -2.06 3.41 34.02
N LYS A 5 -2.22 4.01 32.86
CA LYS A 5 -2.86 3.34 31.73
C LYS A 5 -2.11 2.05 31.48
N ASN A 6 -2.83 0.94 31.50
CA ASN A 6 -2.24 -0.37 31.18
C ASN A 6 -1.60 -0.28 29.79
N PRO A 7 -0.26 -0.33 29.66
CA PRO A 7 0.40 -0.19 28.36
C PRO A 7 0.02 -1.31 27.39
N PHE A 8 -0.63 -2.38 27.87
CA PHE A 8 -1.09 -3.51 27.05
C PHE A 8 -2.55 -3.43 26.63
N SER A 9 -3.32 -2.44 27.09
CA SER A 9 -4.74 -2.28 26.71
C SER A 9 -4.94 -1.59 25.35
N GLU A 10 -3.92 -0.94 24.80
CA GLU A 10 -3.99 -0.16 23.56
C GLU A 10 -3.14 -0.74 22.42
N PHE A 11 -2.63 -1.96 22.52
CA PHE A 11 -1.62 -2.52 21.60
C PHE A 11 -2.17 -3.29 20.41
N ASP A 12 -3.38 -3.00 19.92
CA ASP A 12 -3.69 -3.38 18.56
C ASP A 12 -3.24 -2.26 17.59
N THR A 13 -2.03 -2.41 17.05
CA THR A 13 -1.47 -1.47 16.06
C THR A 13 -2.38 -1.25 14.85
N ASN A 14 -3.40 -2.07 14.68
CA ASN A 14 -4.40 -1.96 13.62
C ASN A 14 -5.41 -0.85 13.92
N VAL A 15 -5.65 -0.55 15.19
CA VAL A 15 -6.62 0.45 15.65
C VAL A 15 -5.93 1.79 16.00
N MET A 16 -4.62 1.80 16.15
CA MET A 16 -3.87 3.01 16.48
C MET A 16 -4.03 4.09 15.42
N THR A 17 -4.20 5.34 15.87
CA THR A 17 -4.16 6.51 14.98
C THR A 17 -2.72 6.77 14.48
N ALA A 18 -2.59 7.61 13.46
CA ALA A 18 -1.27 7.98 12.95
C ALA A 18 -0.45 8.76 14.01
N GLU A 19 -1.11 9.56 14.85
CA GLU A 19 -0.51 10.27 15.97
C GLU A 19 0.06 9.29 17.01
N GLN A 20 -0.74 8.30 17.42
CA GLN A 20 -0.30 7.28 18.37
C GLN A 20 0.88 6.48 17.83
N ILE A 21 0.90 6.17 16.55
CA ILE A 21 2.04 5.49 15.92
C ILE A 21 3.28 6.38 15.96
N SER A 22 3.13 7.67 15.63
CA SER A 22 4.27 8.60 15.64
C SER A 22 4.89 8.80 17.02
N GLU A 23 4.07 8.76 18.07
CA GLU A 23 4.51 8.92 19.47
C GLU A 23 5.10 7.64 20.06
N LEU A 24 4.54 6.49 19.72
CA LEU A 24 4.93 5.20 20.30
C LEU A 24 5.98 4.46 19.49
N PHE A 25 6.26 4.92 18.28
CA PHE A 25 7.29 4.31 17.45
C PHE A 25 8.67 4.61 18.03
N THR A 26 9.24 3.63 18.68
CA THR A 26 10.67 3.63 19.02
C THR A 26 11.42 2.98 17.87
N GLU A 27 12.40 3.68 17.34
CA GLU A 27 13.19 3.20 16.21
C GLU A 27 13.77 1.82 16.50
N PRO A 28 13.24 0.74 15.91
CA PRO A 28 13.84 -0.58 16.03
C PRO A 28 15.16 -0.68 15.25
N TYR A 29 15.51 0.38 14.54
CA TYR A 29 16.64 0.41 13.61
C TYR A 29 17.99 0.25 14.29
N ASP A 30 18.19 0.82 15.48
CA ASP A 30 19.42 0.61 16.24
C ASP A 30 19.57 -0.83 16.73
N SER A 31 18.48 -1.55 16.84
CA SER A 31 18.46 -2.95 17.27
C SER A 31 18.35 -3.95 16.12
N PHE A 32 17.81 -3.54 14.99
CA PHE A 32 17.87 -4.29 13.74
C PHE A 32 18.99 -3.68 12.90
N THR A 33 19.95 -4.44 12.50
CA THR A 33 21.03 -4.07 11.59
C THR A 33 20.54 -3.65 10.20
N ILE A 34 19.31 -3.09 10.09
CA ILE A 34 18.70 -2.66 8.84
C ILE A 34 18.62 -1.14 8.86
N PRO A 35 19.50 -0.46 8.15
CA PRO A 35 19.42 0.99 8.04
C PRO A 35 18.13 1.41 7.33
N GLU A 36 17.53 2.52 7.77
CA GLU A 36 16.37 3.13 7.12
C GLU A 36 16.57 3.30 5.61
N SER A 37 17.79 3.67 5.20
CA SER A 37 18.17 3.78 3.79
C SER A 37 17.91 2.48 3.02
N LYS A 38 18.15 1.31 3.60
CA LYS A 38 17.87 0.03 2.94
C LYS A 38 16.37 -0.16 2.70
N ILE A 39 15.53 0.27 3.66
CA ILE A 39 14.08 0.19 3.50
C ILE A 39 13.61 1.14 2.39
N ILE A 40 14.19 2.34 2.32
CA ILE A 40 13.78 3.36 1.35
C ILE A 40 14.42 3.12 -0.02
N GLU A 41 15.70 2.77 -0.10
CA GLU A 41 16.48 2.83 -1.34
C GLU A 41 16.59 1.49 -2.06
N ASP A 42 16.45 0.36 -1.37
CA ASP A 42 16.55 -0.95 -2.01
C ASP A 42 15.43 -1.12 -3.03
N LYS A 43 15.82 -1.36 -4.28
CA LYS A 43 14.86 -1.58 -5.38
C LYS A 43 14.19 -2.95 -5.31
N SER A 44 14.84 -3.91 -4.65
CA SER A 44 14.27 -5.24 -4.48
C SER A 44 13.17 -5.22 -3.43
N PRO A 45 12.07 -5.96 -3.65
CA PRO A 45 11.07 -6.21 -2.64
C PRO A 45 11.70 -6.74 -1.34
N ILE A 46 11.25 -6.22 -0.19
CA ILE A 46 11.69 -6.69 1.12
C ILE A 46 10.50 -7.28 1.85
N ILE A 47 10.67 -8.50 2.35
CA ILE A 47 9.65 -9.19 3.13
C ILE A 47 10.09 -9.25 4.59
N PHE A 48 9.31 -8.63 5.46
CA PHE A 48 9.47 -8.65 6.90
C PHE A 48 8.69 -9.83 7.50
N ILE A 49 9.40 -10.83 7.99
CA ILE A 49 8.82 -12.06 8.55
C ILE A 49 8.93 -12.04 10.06
N GLY A 50 7.85 -12.38 10.75
CA GLY A 50 7.86 -12.51 12.21
C GLY A 50 6.50 -12.87 12.78
N GLY A 51 6.47 -13.34 14.02
CA GLY A 51 5.27 -13.66 14.74
C GLY A 51 4.36 -12.45 15.01
N ARG A 52 3.22 -12.69 15.64
CA ARG A 52 2.34 -11.62 16.11
C ARG A 52 3.05 -10.80 17.19
N GLY A 53 2.90 -9.47 17.14
CA GLY A 53 3.50 -8.57 18.12
C GLY A 53 4.99 -8.24 17.88
N THR A 54 5.61 -8.70 16.79
CA THR A 54 7.04 -8.40 16.49
C THR A 54 7.28 -7.00 15.93
N GLY A 55 6.24 -6.18 15.74
CA GLY A 55 6.38 -4.78 15.29
C GLY A 55 6.31 -4.56 13.76
N LYS A 56 6.05 -5.59 12.94
CA LYS A 56 5.97 -5.45 11.47
C LYS A 56 4.97 -4.39 11.02
N THR A 57 3.73 -4.46 11.52
CA THR A 57 2.67 -3.48 11.21
C THR A 57 3.09 -2.08 11.62
N MET A 58 3.70 -1.92 12.81
CA MET A 58 4.21 -0.64 13.29
C MET A 58 5.28 -0.10 12.35
N LEU A 59 6.24 -0.95 11.94
CA LEU A 59 7.28 -0.58 10.99
C LEU A 59 6.68 -0.10 9.66
N LEU A 60 5.78 -0.88 9.05
CA LEU A 60 5.17 -0.52 7.77
C LEU A 60 4.39 0.79 7.90
N ARG A 61 3.54 0.93 8.91
CA ARG A 61 2.75 2.14 9.12
C ARG A 61 3.61 3.38 9.38
N GLN A 62 4.75 3.23 10.03
CA GLN A 62 5.71 4.32 10.25
C GLN A 62 6.16 4.96 8.92
N PHE A 63 6.37 4.16 7.87
CA PHE A 63 6.74 4.68 6.55
C PHE A 63 5.56 5.19 5.72
N SER A 64 4.32 5.01 6.17
CA SER A 64 3.14 5.49 5.43
C SER A 64 3.05 7.01 5.42
N TYR A 65 2.52 7.57 4.32
CA TYR A 65 2.32 9.02 4.21
C TYR A 65 1.42 9.57 5.32
N ASN A 66 0.47 8.77 5.80
CA ASN A 66 -0.45 9.15 6.86
C ASN A 66 0.26 9.46 8.18
N VAL A 67 1.28 8.67 8.52
CA VAL A 67 2.12 8.91 9.69
C VAL A 67 3.19 9.97 9.38
N GLN A 68 3.81 9.87 8.21
CA GLN A 68 4.91 10.77 7.83
C GLN A 68 4.48 12.23 7.70
N LYS A 69 3.23 12.53 7.33
CA LYS A 69 2.71 13.90 7.31
C LYS A 69 2.53 14.52 8.70
N ILE A 70 2.39 13.68 9.75
CA ILE A 70 2.20 14.14 11.13
C ILE A 70 3.56 14.36 11.81
N ILE A 71 4.54 13.50 11.55
CA ILE A 71 5.91 13.66 12.03
C ILE A 71 6.55 14.83 11.26
N GLN A 72 6.18 16.04 11.62
CA GLN A 72 6.67 17.23 10.92
C GLN A 72 7.93 17.78 11.58
N THR A 73 9.06 17.61 10.92
CA THR A 73 10.29 18.38 11.16
C THR A 73 10.42 19.53 10.15
N GLU A 74 9.68 19.50 9.07
CA GLU A 74 9.65 20.46 7.96
C GLU A 74 8.40 21.36 7.99
N LYS A 75 8.37 22.39 7.16
CA LYS A 75 7.25 23.35 7.06
C LYS A 75 5.94 22.68 6.63
N ASN A 76 6.02 21.66 5.75
CA ASN A 76 4.90 20.90 5.23
C ASN A 76 5.37 19.54 4.70
N TYR A 77 4.41 18.70 4.26
CA TYR A 77 4.71 17.34 3.80
C TYR A 77 5.47 17.35 2.47
N LEU A 78 5.24 18.31 1.58
CA LEU A 78 5.96 18.46 0.31
C LEU A 78 7.47 18.64 0.54
N GLU A 79 7.87 19.53 1.48
CA GLU A 79 9.29 19.74 1.80
C GLU A 79 9.92 18.48 2.42
N LYS A 80 9.16 17.75 3.24
CA LYS A 80 9.61 16.47 3.76
C LYS A 80 9.86 15.47 2.64
N VAL A 81 8.94 15.30 1.70
CA VAL A 81 9.11 14.39 0.55
C VAL A 81 10.31 14.80 -0.31
N LYS A 82 10.54 16.11 -0.50
CA LYS A 82 11.75 16.61 -1.20
C LYS A 82 13.05 16.13 -0.54
N ARG A 83 13.08 16.10 0.79
CA ARG A 83 14.24 15.66 1.56
C ARG A 83 14.37 14.13 1.60
N THR A 84 13.31 13.43 1.96
CA THR A 84 13.33 11.98 2.19
C THR A 84 13.30 11.15 0.91
N LYS A 85 12.86 11.74 -0.21
CA LYS A 85 12.78 11.10 -1.53
C LYS A 85 11.88 9.88 -1.61
N TYR A 86 10.91 9.73 -0.69
CA TYR A 86 9.94 8.68 -0.77
C TYR A 86 8.54 9.11 -0.34
N ILE A 87 7.56 8.34 -0.79
CA ILE A 87 6.15 8.39 -0.38
C ILE A 87 5.71 6.97 -0.07
N GLY A 88 5.16 6.74 1.12
CA GLY A 88 4.69 5.42 1.53
C GLY A 88 3.19 5.27 1.39
N ILE A 89 2.72 4.30 0.62
CA ILE A 89 1.32 3.91 0.51
C ILE A 89 1.12 2.63 1.31
N TYR A 90 0.34 2.71 2.39
CA TYR A 90 0.04 1.55 3.23
C TYR A 90 -1.19 0.83 2.71
N PHE A 91 -1.01 -0.46 2.43
CA PHE A 91 -2.03 -1.32 1.89
C PHE A 91 -2.32 -2.48 2.85
N ARG A 92 -3.52 -2.50 3.37
CA ARG A 92 -4.05 -3.57 4.20
C ARG A 92 -5.52 -3.76 3.87
N ILE A 93 -5.93 -5.01 3.75
CA ILE A 93 -7.33 -5.35 3.47
C ILE A 93 -7.85 -6.20 4.62
N ASP A 94 -9.09 -5.93 5.02
CA ASP A 94 -9.77 -6.73 6.03
C ASP A 94 -10.05 -8.15 5.52
N LYS A 95 -9.82 -9.14 6.38
CA LYS A 95 -9.98 -10.55 6.03
C LYS A 95 -11.35 -10.90 5.45
N PRO A 96 -12.49 -10.40 5.99
CA PRO A 96 -13.80 -10.65 5.40
C PRO A 96 -13.88 -10.28 3.93
N LEU A 97 -13.32 -9.13 3.54
CA LEU A 97 -13.29 -8.71 2.14
C LEU A 97 -12.45 -9.63 1.26
N LEU A 98 -11.24 -9.99 1.72
CA LEU A 98 -10.39 -10.92 0.98
C LEU A 98 -11.08 -12.27 0.75
N GLN A 99 -11.80 -12.77 1.76
CA GLN A 99 -12.59 -14.01 1.66
C GLN A 99 -13.77 -13.87 0.69
N SER A 100 -14.44 -12.72 0.68
CA SER A 100 -15.53 -12.45 -0.26
C SER A 100 -15.02 -12.40 -1.70
N LEU A 101 -13.91 -11.73 -1.97
CA LEU A 101 -13.26 -11.71 -3.30
C LEU A 101 -12.91 -13.13 -3.77
N SER A 102 -12.38 -13.98 -2.88
CA SER A 102 -12.08 -15.38 -3.19
C SER A 102 -13.33 -16.19 -3.45
N SER A 103 -14.45 -15.92 -2.77
CA SER A 103 -15.70 -16.64 -2.99
C SER A 103 -16.34 -16.29 -4.34
N LEU A 104 -16.24 -15.06 -4.81
CA LEU A 104 -16.68 -14.67 -6.14
C LEU A 104 -15.99 -15.48 -7.24
N GLY A 105 -14.68 -15.70 -7.12
CA GLY A 105 -13.93 -16.53 -8.06
C GLY A 105 -14.42 -17.97 -8.16
N ARG A 106 -15.00 -18.52 -7.09
CA ARG A 106 -15.57 -19.87 -7.07
C ARG A 106 -16.98 -19.94 -7.68
N MET A 107 -17.70 -18.84 -7.69
CA MET A 107 -19.08 -18.76 -8.19
C MET A 107 -19.15 -18.54 -9.70
N THR A 108 -18.04 -18.20 -10.34
CA THR A 108 -17.99 -17.95 -11.78
C THR A 108 -17.26 -19.08 -12.48
N SER A 109 -17.76 -19.46 -13.66
CA SER A 109 -17.09 -20.41 -14.56
C SER A 109 -15.92 -19.78 -15.33
N LEU A 110 -15.61 -18.50 -15.08
CA LEU A 110 -14.53 -17.79 -15.74
C LEU A 110 -13.21 -18.10 -15.03
N GLU A 111 -12.30 -18.72 -15.75
CA GLU A 111 -10.93 -18.94 -15.33
C GLU A 111 -10.27 -17.58 -15.04
N ASN A 112 -9.54 -17.47 -13.92
CA ASN A 112 -8.81 -16.27 -13.48
C ASN A 112 -9.69 -15.05 -13.09
N PHE A 113 -10.98 -15.25 -12.82
CA PHE A 113 -11.86 -14.16 -12.42
C PHE A 113 -11.45 -13.54 -11.06
N GLU A 114 -11.04 -14.37 -10.10
CA GLU A 114 -10.57 -13.91 -8.78
C GLU A 114 -9.33 -13.01 -8.93
N GLU A 115 -8.35 -13.43 -9.74
CA GLU A 115 -7.14 -12.67 -9.99
C GLU A 115 -7.47 -11.35 -10.69
N ALA A 116 -8.36 -11.35 -11.66
CA ALA A 116 -8.75 -10.15 -12.41
C ALA A 116 -9.44 -9.11 -11.52
N ILE A 117 -10.44 -9.53 -10.72
CA ILE A 117 -11.14 -8.64 -9.79
C ILE A 117 -10.19 -8.15 -8.69
N PHE A 118 -9.39 -9.05 -8.12
CA PHE A 118 -8.43 -8.65 -7.09
C PHE A 118 -7.42 -7.65 -7.65
N THR A 119 -6.91 -7.87 -8.85
CA THR A 119 -5.99 -6.93 -9.53
C THR A 119 -6.64 -5.56 -9.72
N HIS A 120 -7.87 -5.54 -10.22
CA HIS A 120 -8.62 -4.30 -10.41
C HIS A 120 -8.83 -3.55 -9.09
N PHE A 121 -9.30 -4.24 -8.07
CA PHE A 121 -9.45 -3.69 -6.72
C PHE A 121 -8.13 -3.17 -6.13
N PHE A 122 -7.05 -3.93 -6.30
CA PHE A 122 -5.71 -3.58 -5.81
C PHE A 122 -5.19 -2.29 -6.46
N GLU A 123 -5.24 -2.21 -7.79
CA GLU A 123 -4.81 -1.03 -8.54
C GLU A 123 -5.67 0.20 -8.21
N LEU A 124 -6.99 0.06 -8.09
CA LEU A 124 -7.88 1.16 -7.70
C LEU A 124 -7.57 1.66 -6.29
N THR A 125 -7.31 0.75 -5.35
CA THR A 125 -7.01 1.13 -3.96
C THR A 125 -5.69 1.89 -3.88
N ILE A 126 -4.66 1.45 -4.60
CA ILE A 126 -3.38 2.18 -4.66
C ILE A 126 -3.59 3.54 -5.33
N PHE A 127 -4.37 3.62 -6.40
CA PHE A 127 -4.64 4.88 -7.10
C PHE A 127 -5.41 5.86 -6.23
N LYS A 128 -6.39 5.39 -5.47
CA LYS A 128 -7.10 6.20 -4.48
C LYS A 128 -6.11 6.87 -3.50
N GLU A 129 -5.24 6.09 -2.88
CA GLU A 129 -4.23 6.62 -1.94
C GLU A 129 -3.26 7.59 -2.65
N TYR A 130 -2.90 7.31 -3.90
CA TYR A 130 -2.09 8.20 -4.71
C TYR A 130 -2.77 9.56 -4.95
N LEU A 131 -4.06 9.58 -5.31
CA LEU A 131 -4.83 10.81 -5.49
C LEU A 131 -4.91 11.63 -4.19
N GLU A 132 -5.14 10.97 -3.05
CA GLU A 132 -5.14 11.62 -1.73
C GLU A 132 -3.79 12.30 -1.43
N ILE A 133 -2.70 11.64 -1.76
CA ILE A 133 -1.35 12.18 -1.59
C ILE A 133 -1.12 13.38 -2.51
N ILE A 134 -1.52 13.28 -3.78
CA ILE A 134 -1.36 14.39 -4.74
C ILE A 134 -2.14 15.62 -4.28
N LYS A 135 -3.36 15.46 -3.74
CA LYS A 135 -4.13 16.57 -3.17
C LYS A 135 -3.38 17.27 -2.03
N ILE A 136 -2.74 16.49 -1.14
CA ILE A 136 -1.95 17.06 -0.03
C ILE A 136 -0.73 17.82 -0.57
N LEU A 137 0.01 17.21 -1.48
CA LEU A 137 1.21 17.80 -2.06
C LEU A 137 0.92 19.05 -2.90
N GLU A 138 -0.19 19.04 -3.64
CA GLU A 138 -0.66 20.17 -4.44
C GLU A 138 -1.06 21.34 -3.53
N LYS A 139 -1.83 21.07 -2.46
CA LYS A 139 -2.19 22.08 -1.46
C LYS A 139 -0.94 22.71 -0.82
N ASP A 140 0.06 21.91 -0.50
CA ASP A 140 1.34 22.37 0.03
C ASP A 140 2.09 23.22 -0.99
N ALA A 141 2.12 22.83 -2.26
CA ALA A 141 2.75 23.57 -3.35
C ALA A 141 2.07 24.92 -3.59
N ASN A 142 0.74 24.98 -3.59
CA ASN A 142 -0.02 26.20 -3.79
C ASN A 142 0.13 27.20 -2.63
N SER A 143 0.35 26.72 -1.42
CA SER A 143 0.68 27.57 -0.27
C SER A 143 2.01 28.32 -0.45
N LEU A 144 2.90 27.79 -1.28
CA LEU A 144 4.23 28.32 -1.56
C LEU A 144 4.31 29.14 -2.86
N SER A 145 3.39 28.92 -3.80
CA SER A 145 3.35 29.58 -5.10
C SER A 145 1.98 30.19 -5.41
N LYS A 146 1.93 31.47 -5.80
CA LYS A 146 0.69 32.17 -6.17
C LYS A 146 0.11 31.76 -7.55
N LYS A 147 0.33 30.55 -8.05
CA LYS A 147 -0.07 30.15 -9.41
C LYS A 147 -1.05 28.98 -9.41
N GLY A 148 -2.32 29.26 -9.69
CA GLY A 148 -3.37 28.27 -9.94
C GLY A 148 -3.21 27.41 -11.22
N VAL A 149 -2.18 27.62 -12.02
CA VAL A 149 -1.92 26.93 -13.30
C VAL A 149 -1.50 25.46 -13.11
N LEU A 150 -1.01 25.10 -11.92
CA LEU A 150 -0.49 23.75 -11.65
C LEU A 150 -1.59 22.69 -11.61
N TYR A 151 -2.79 23.08 -11.22
CA TYR A 151 -3.92 22.17 -10.97
C TYR A 151 -4.40 21.47 -12.25
N ASP A 152 -4.64 22.23 -13.31
CA ASP A 152 -5.17 21.72 -14.59
C ASP A 152 -4.17 20.76 -15.26
N GLU A 153 -2.87 21.06 -15.15
CA GLU A 153 -1.81 20.22 -15.71
C GLU A 153 -1.72 18.88 -14.95
N ILE A 154 -1.81 18.89 -13.60
CA ILE A 154 -1.82 17.67 -12.79
C ILE A 154 -3.04 16.84 -13.11
N LEU A 155 -4.23 17.43 -13.14
CA LEU A 155 -5.47 16.71 -13.48
C LEU A 155 -5.37 16.09 -14.87
N SER A 156 -4.89 16.82 -15.88
CA SER A 156 -4.69 16.30 -17.23
C SER A 156 -3.75 15.07 -17.27
N GLU A 157 -2.65 15.11 -16.52
CA GLU A 157 -1.74 13.94 -16.40
C GLU A 157 -2.43 12.75 -15.73
N LEU A 158 -3.20 12.97 -14.66
CA LEU A 158 -3.94 11.90 -13.97
C LEU A 158 -5.01 11.26 -14.85
N LEU A 159 -5.76 12.08 -15.59
CA LEU A 159 -6.78 11.61 -16.55
C LEU A 159 -6.16 10.85 -17.73
N SER A 160 -4.93 11.14 -18.10
CA SER A 160 -4.23 10.43 -19.19
C SER A 160 -3.90 8.98 -18.87
N ILE A 161 -3.74 8.64 -17.57
CA ILE A 161 -3.39 7.29 -17.14
C ILE A 161 -4.59 6.47 -16.69
N PHE A 162 -5.66 7.13 -16.23
CA PHE A 162 -6.85 6.44 -15.73
C PHE A 162 -7.86 6.16 -16.87
N PRO A 163 -8.37 4.91 -17.01
CA PRO A 163 -9.29 4.53 -18.09
C PRO A 163 -10.74 4.99 -17.81
N LEU A 164 -10.97 6.31 -17.77
CA LEU A 164 -12.30 6.86 -17.58
C LEU A 164 -13.23 6.48 -18.73
N PRO A 165 -14.50 6.14 -18.44
CA PRO A 165 -15.54 6.05 -19.46
C PRO A 165 -15.76 7.39 -20.15
N GLN A 166 -16.15 7.35 -21.44
CA GLN A 166 -16.34 8.58 -22.23
C GLN A 166 -17.45 9.49 -21.69
N GLU A 167 -18.41 8.92 -20.97
CA GLU A 167 -19.55 9.63 -20.39
C GLU A 167 -19.21 10.33 -19.08
N VAL A 168 -18.05 10.01 -18.47
CA VAL A 168 -17.64 10.55 -17.18
C VAL A 168 -16.73 11.75 -17.38
N ILE A 169 -17.12 12.87 -16.81
CA ILE A 169 -16.36 14.13 -16.82
C ILE A 169 -15.86 14.35 -15.38
N CYS A 170 -14.57 14.57 -15.25
CA CYS A 170 -13.95 14.97 -13.97
C CYS A 170 -13.32 16.36 -14.16
N ASP A 171 -13.89 17.35 -13.51
CA ASP A 171 -13.41 18.74 -13.58
C ASP A 171 -12.28 19.03 -12.58
N ASN A 172 -12.08 18.12 -11.63
CA ASN A 172 -11.07 18.25 -10.58
C ASN A 172 -10.64 16.88 -10.03
N ILE A 173 -9.58 16.87 -9.19
CA ILE A 173 -9.06 15.65 -8.59
C ILE A 173 -10.06 15.03 -7.62
N ASP A 174 -10.93 15.82 -6.98
CA ASP A 174 -11.97 15.30 -6.09
C ASP A 174 -13.02 14.49 -6.85
N ASP A 175 -13.41 14.92 -8.06
CA ASP A 175 -14.33 14.17 -8.92
C ASP A 175 -13.72 12.82 -9.34
N LEU A 176 -12.44 12.83 -9.73
CA LEU A 176 -11.72 11.61 -10.07
C LEU A 176 -11.58 10.68 -8.86
N LEU A 177 -11.25 11.22 -7.70
CA LEU A 177 -11.15 10.48 -6.45
C LEU A 177 -12.50 9.86 -6.07
N GLN A 178 -13.60 10.62 -6.19
CA GLN A 178 -14.94 10.11 -5.90
C GLN A 178 -15.31 8.98 -6.87
N PHE A 179 -15.02 9.13 -8.16
CA PHE A 179 -15.24 8.06 -9.14
C PHE A 179 -14.50 6.77 -8.75
N VAL A 180 -13.23 6.87 -8.35
CA VAL A 180 -12.43 5.71 -7.93
C VAL A 180 -13.01 5.08 -6.65
N ILE A 181 -13.46 5.89 -5.69
CA ILE A 181 -14.13 5.41 -4.48
C ILE A 181 -15.42 4.67 -4.83
N ASP A 182 -16.23 5.21 -5.74
CA ASP A 182 -17.48 4.59 -6.17
C ASP A 182 -17.23 3.24 -6.87
N GLU A 183 -16.17 3.11 -7.66
CA GLU A 183 -15.79 1.83 -8.27
C GLU A 183 -15.33 0.81 -7.23
N ILE A 184 -14.55 1.24 -6.22
CA ILE A 184 -14.15 0.38 -5.10
C ILE A 184 -15.40 -0.09 -4.33
N ASN A 185 -16.33 0.82 -4.03
CA ASN A 185 -17.58 0.50 -3.35
C ASN A 185 -18.46 -0.43 -4.18
N TYR A 186 -18.52 -0.24 -5.50
CA TYR A 186 -19.23 -1.15 -6.40
C TYR A 186 -18.72 -2.60 -6.28
N ILE A 187 -17.40 -2.79 -6.19
CA ILE A 187 -16.83 -4.12 -5.98
C ILE A 187 -17.29 -4.71 -4.64
N TRP A 188 -17.37 -3.89 -3.59
CA TRP A 188 -17.87 -4.28 -2.26
C TRP A 188 -19.36 -4.66 -2.29
N ASP A 189 -20.18 -3.83 -2.90
CA ASP A 189 -21.63 -4.02 -2.96
C ASP A 189 -21.97 -5.26 -3.79
N PHE A 190 -21.31 -5.44 -4.92
CA PHE A 190 -21.46 -6.62 -5.78
C PHE A 190 -21.19 -7.93 -5.02
N GLN A 191 -20.19 -7.94 -4.14
CA GLN A 191 -19.90 -9.10 -3.30
C GLN A 191 -21.00 -9.37 -2.28
N SER A 192 -21.52 -8.29 -1.67
CA SER A 192 -22.57 -8.39 -0.65
C SER A 192 -23.89 -8.90 -1.26
N GLU A 193 -24.24 -8.41 -2.43
CA GLU A 193 -25.44 -8.86 -3.17
C GLU A 193 -25.33 -10.33 -3.60
N LYS A 194 -24.18 -10.74 -4.14
CA LYS A 194 -23.94 -12.13 -4.56
C LYS A 194 -23.88 -13.12 -3.39
N ALA A 195 -23.49 -12.67 -2.22
CA ALA A 195 -23.52 -13.54 -1.01
C ALA A 195 -24.96 -13.87 -0.56
N ILE A 196 -25.94 -13.07 -0.96
CA ILE A 196 -27.35 -13.21 -0.58
C ILE A 196 -28.17 -13.86 -1.70
N ASP A 197 -27.85 -13.60 -2.96
CA ASP A 197 -28.64 -14.03 -4.12
C ASP A 197 -27.88 -15.07 -4.97
N ILE A 198 -28.45 -16.27 -5.05
CA ILE A 198 -27.89 -17.40 -5.84
C ILE A 198 -28.22 -17.22 -7.35
N ASP A 199 -28.75 -16.08 -7.75
CA ASP A 199 -29.14 -15.86 -9.13
C ASP A 199 -27.90 -15.54 -10.01
N ASP A 200 -27.56 -16.47 -10.90
CA ASP A 200 -26.46 -16.37 -11.88
C ASP A 200 -26.62 -15.25 -12.91
N THR A 201 -27.71 -14.49 -12.85
CA THR A 201 -28.01 -13.43 -13.84
C THR A 201 -27.30 -12.11 -13.58
N VAL A 202 -26.84 -11.85 -12.36
CA VAL A 202 -26.11 -10.61 -12.02
C VAL A 202 -24.68 -10.71 -12.55
N LYS A 203 -24.37 -9.92 -13.57
CA LYS A 203 -23.02 -9.83 -14.16
C LYS A 203 -22.21 -8.73 -13.49
N PHE A 204 -20.94 -9.01 -13.20
CA PHE A 204 -19.99 -7.99 -12.81
C PHE A 204 -19.80 -7.02 -13.99
N SER A 205 -20.18 -5.77 -13.81
CA SER A 205 -20.13 -4.73 -14.84
C SER A 205 -19.60 -3.42 -14.20
N PRO A 206 -18.28 -3.31 -13.98
CA PRO A 206 -17.68 -2.09 -13.46
C PRO A 206 -17.89 -0.93 -14.42
N LYS A 207 -17.93 0.29 -13.92
CA LYS A 207 -18.10 1.50 -14.74
C LYS A 207 -16.88 1.77 -15.62
N CYS A 208 -15.68 1.47 -15.12
CA CYS A 208 -14.46 1.53 -15.92
C CYS A 208 -14.01 0.13 -16.37
N ASN A 209 -13.18 0.07 -17.40
CA ASN A 209 -12.58 -1.19 -17.85
C ASN A 209 -11.72 -1.79 -16.75
N LEU A 210 -11.68 -3.13 -16.66
CA LEU A 210 -10.80 -3.82 -15.72
C LEU A 210 -9.35 -3.36 -15.89
N ILE A 211 -8.75 -2.99 -14.78
CA ILE A 211 -7.38 -2.51 -14.74
C ILE A 211 -6.46 -3.71 -14.58
N PHE A 212 -5.52 -3.85 -15.49
CA PHE A 212 -4.51 -4.90 -15.43
C PHE A 212 -3.41 -4.52 -14.45
N GLN A 213 -2.72 -5.52 -13.93
CA GLN A 213 -1.62 -5.35 -13.00
C GLN A 213 -0.53 -4.41 -13.53
N GLY A 214 -0.10 -3.49 -12.67
CA GLY A 214 0.91 -2.49 -13.00
C GLY A 214 0.40 -1.33 -13.86
N ARG A 215 -0.85 -1.39 -14.37
CA ARG A 215 -1.36 -0.37 -15.30
C ARG A 215 -1.37 1.04 -14.69
N LEU A 216 -1.85 1.17 -13.45
CA LEU A 216 -1.85 2.46 -12.76
C LEU A 216 -0.58 2.66 -11.96
N SER A 217 -0.18 1.66 -11.18
CA SER A 217 0.96 1.75 -10.29
C SER A 217 2.29 2.02 -11.02
N ASP A 218 2.50 1.46 -12.20
CA ASP A 218 3.69 1.75 -13.03
C ASP A 218 3.63 3.15 -13.66
N GLU A 219 2.44 3.58 -14.10
CA GLU A 219 2.27 4.88 -14.74
C GLU A 219 2.45 6.04 -13.76
N PHE A 220 2.14 5.87 -12.44
CA PHE A 220 2.37 6.93 -11.44
C PHE A 220 3.81 7.43 -11.44
N CYS A 221 4.75 6.52 -11.58
CA CYS A 221 6.17 6.86 -11.57
C CYS A 221 6.63 7.53 -12.87
N LYS A 222 5.87 7.34 -13.97
CA LYS A 222 6.18 7.87 -15.29
C LYS A 222 5.54 9.23 -15.55
N THR A 223 4.47 9.59 -14.82
CA THR A 223 3.77 10.86 -14.99
C THR A 223 4.65 12.07 -14.68
N LYS A 224 4.29 13.19 -15.28
CA LYS A 224 4.92 14.47 -14.96
C LYS A 224 4.45 15.05 -13.61
N THR A 225 3.45 14.43 -12.96
CA THR A 225 2.83 14.95 -11.73
C THR A 225 3.86 15.30 -10.66
N PHE A 226 4.77 14.39 -10.34
CA PHE A 226 5.83 14.69 -9.36
C PHE A 226 6.77 15.80 -9.81
N ARG A 227 7.07 15.87 -11.10
CA ARG A 227 7.92 16.93 -11.66
C ARG A 227 7.23 18.30 -11.59
N LEU A 228 5.92 18.35 -11.86
CA LEU A 228 5.10 19.56 -11.72
C LEU A 228 5.08 20.06 -10.27
N LEU A 229 5.09 19.15 -9.30
CA LEU A 229 5.20 19.44 -7.87
C LEU A 229 6.65 19.77 -7.42
N GLY A 230 7.60 19.82 -8.35
CA GLY A 230 9.01 20.07 -8.04
C GLY A 230 9.72 18.89 -7.35
N LEU A 231 9.15 17.70 -7.45
CA LEU A 231 9.69 16.46 -6.90
C LEU A 231 10.49 15.72 -7.97
N LYS A 232 11.69 15.27 -7.61
CA LYS A 232 12.58 14.50 -8.48
C LYS A 232 13.06 13.25 -7.75
N ASP A 233 13.18 12.15 -8.50
CA ASP A 233 13.71 10.87 -8.01
C ASP A 233 12.98 10.35 -6.77
N ILE A 234 11.64 10.45 -6.79
CA ILE A 234 10.78 9.97 -5.72
C ILE A 234 10.52 8.48 -5.89
N SER A 235 10.68 7.75 -4.80
CA SER A 235 10.29 6.34 -4.71
C SER A 235 8.93 6.21 -4.04
N ILE A 236 8.08 5.38 -4.60
CA ILE A 236 6.82 4.98 -3.94
C ILE A 236 7.08 3.66 -3.20
N LEU A 237 6.93 3.69 -1.88
CA LEU A 237 6.95 2.48 -1.06
C LEU A 237 5.52 1.94 -0.96
N LEU A 238 5.26 0.78 -1.54
CA LEU A 238 4.01 0.06 -1.36
C LEU A 238 4.18 -0.88 -0.17
N LEU A 239 3.51 -0.55 0.93
CA LEU A 239 3.64 -1.14 2.25
C LEU A 239 2.48 -2.12 2.47
N ILE A 240 2.66 -3.38 2.10
CA ILE A 240 1.63 -4.43 2.16
C ILE A 240 1.72 -5.14 3.49
N ASP A 241 0.64 -5.14 4.27
CA ASP A 241 0.60 -5.83 5.56
C ASP A 241 -0.30 -7.08 5.53
N GLU A 242 -0.05 -8.00 6.46
CA GLU A 242 -0.79 -9.26 6.60
C GLU A 242 -0.85 -10.09 5.31
N PHE A 243 0.27 -10.19 4.58
CA PHE A 243 0.35 -10.93 3.31
C PHE A 243 -0.19 -12.38 3.41
N GLU A 244 -0.06 -13.03 4.55
CA GLU A 244 -0.62 -14.36 4.80
C GLU A 244 -2.16 -14.41 4.74
N SER A 245 -2.83 -13.26 4.79
CA SER A 245 -4.30 -13.19 4.72
C SER A 245 -4.84 -13.32 3.30
N PHE A 246 -4.02 -13.03 2.29
CA PHE A 246 -4.40 -13.19 0.88
C PHE A 246 -4.60 -14.67 0.52
N SER A 247 -5.56 -14.96 -0.37
CA SER A 247 -5.72 -16.29 -0.98
C SER A 247 -4.50 -16.64 -1.84
N GLU A 248 -4.39 -17.89 -2.28
CA GLU A 248 -3.34 -18.33 -3.20
C GLU A 248 -3.35 -17.50 -4.49
N LYS A 249 -4.52 -17.33 -5.11
CA LYS A 249 -4.70 -16.54 -6.31
C LYS A 249 -4.40 -15.04 -6.12
N GLN A 250 -4.77 -14.46 -4.97
CA GLN A 250 -4.41 -13.09 -4.64
C GLN A 250 -2.89 -12.93 -4.43
N GLN A 251 -2.25 -13.95 -3.84
CA GLN A 251 -0.80 -13.94 -3.72
C GLN A 251 -0.09 -14.01 -5.07
N THR A 252 -0.62 -14.72 -6.08
CA THR A 252 -0.02 -14.72 -7.43
C THR A 252 0.05 -13.33 -8.04
N VAL A 253 -0.95 -12.48 -7.79
CA VAL A 253 -0.96 -11.07 -8.24
C VAL A 253 0.16 -10.27 -7.57
N ILE A 254 0.30 -10.37 -6.25
CA ILE A 254 1.36 -9.65 -5.52
C ILE A 254 2.75 -10.22 -5.88
N ASN A 255 2.87 -11.54 -6.07
CA ASN A 255 4.11 -12.18 -6.51
C ASN A 255 4.54 -11.67 -7.90
N ALA A 256 3.59 -11.49 -8.81
CA ALA A 256 3.88 -10.89 -10.11
C ALA A 256 4.38 -9.43 -9.97
N ALA A 257 3.78 -8.64 -9.06
CA ALA A 257 4.31 -7.31 -8.75
C ALA A 257 5.73 -7.37 -8.20
N MET A 258 6.06 -8.30 -7.32
CA MET A 258 7.44 -8.49 -6.82
C MET A 258 8.44 -8.82 -7.93
N ARG A 259 8.01 -9.60 -8.94
CA ARG A 259 8.86 -10.04 -10.03
C ARG A 259 9.09 -8.98 -11.10
N TYR A 260 8.02 -8.23 -11.46
CA TYR A 260 8.03 -7.39 -12.65
C TYR A 260 8.20 -5.89 -12.37
N ASN A 261 7.86 -5.38 -11.17
CA ASN A 261 7.86 -3.95 -10.88
C ASN A 261 9.23 -3.36 -10.48
N LYS A 262 10.34 -4.06 -10.70
CA LYS A 262 11.69 -3.60 -10.29
C LYS A 262 12.15 -2.32 -11.00
N GLU A 263 11.58 -2.00 -12.14
CA GLU A 263 12.06 -0.90 -13.01
C GLU A 263 11.32 0.42 -12.79
N TYR A 264 10.15 0.42 -12.15
CA TYR A 264 9.17 1.52 -12.22
C TYR A 264 9.14 2.46 -11.00
N GLY A 265 10.10 2.40 -10.11
CA GLY A 265 10.15 3.31 -8.96
C GLY A 265 9.23 2.92 -7.78
N ILE A 266 8.40 1.89 -7.93
CA ILE A 266 7.62 1.30 -6.84
C ILE A 266 8.46 0.24 -6.14
N ARG A 267 8.51 0.34 -4.82
CA ARG A 267 9.29 -0.56 -3.97
C ARG A 267 8.37 -1.25 -2.98
N LEU A 268 8.27 -2.57 -3.09
CA LEU A 268 7.40 -3.34 -2.21
C LEU A 268 8.08 -3.63 -0.88
N ARG A 269 7.32 -3.42 0.21
CA ARG A 269 7.70 -3.72 1.59
C ARG A 269 6.55 -4.50 2.21
N ILE A 270 6.76 -5.78 2.46
CA ILE A 270 5.68 -6.73 2.76
C ILE A 270 5.86 -7.27 4.15
N GLY A 271 4.83 -7.14 4.99
CA GLY A 271 4.77 -7.75 6.31
C GLY A 271 4.00 -9.07 6.26
N MET A 272 4.59 -10.15 6.77
CA MET A 272 3.89 -11.44 6.87
C MET A 272 4.33 -12.25 8.10
N ARG A 273 3.53 -13.25 8.44
CA ARG A 273 3.90 -14.25 9.45
C ARG A 273 4.81 -15.32 8.88
N PRO A 274 5.55 -16.06 9.72
CA PRO A 274 6.22 -17.27 9.29
C PRO A 274 5.24 -18.19 8.55
N TYR A 275 5.71 -18.80 7.45
CA TYR A 275 4.89 -19.66 6.59
C TYR A 275 3.70 -18.96 5.91
N GLY A 276 3.76 -17.63 5.73
CA GLY A 276 2.69 -16.84 5.13
C GLY A 276 2.54 -16.99 3.62
N PHE A 277 3.54 -17.54 2.92
CA PHE A 277 3.39 -17.90 1.51
C PHE A 277 2.48 -19.11 1.35
N LYS A 278 1.44 -18.98 0.53
CA LYS A 278 0.57 -20.06 0.06
C LYS A 278 1.02 -20.57 -1.31
N THR A 279 1.62 -19.67 -2.11
CA THR A 279 2.21 -19.98 -3.39
C THR A 279 3.41 -19.10 -3.66
N TYR A 280 4.31 -19.55 -4.51
CA TYR A 280 5.40 -18.77 -5.09
C TYR A 280 5.15 -18.42 -6.56
N ASP A 281 4.07 -18.95 -7.16
CA ASP A 281 3.72 -18.71 -8.55
C ASP A 281 3.29 -17.25 -8.75
N THR A 282 3.38 -16.79 -9.99
CA THR A 282 2.82 -15.52 -10.43
C THR A 282 1.51 -15.76 -11.19
N VAL A 283 0.88 -14.70 -11.68
CA VAL A 283 -0.30 -14.82 -12.59
C VAL A 283 0.03 -15.57 -13.88
N ASN A 284 1.30 -15.65 -14.26
CA ASN A 284 1.77 -16.54 -15.31
C ASN A 284 2.24 -17.85 -14.66
N SER A 285 1.54 -18.94 -14.90
CA SER A 285 1.80 -20.26 -14.28
C SER A 285 3.19 -20.85 -14.59
N GLU A 286 3.90 -20.32 -15.59
CA GLU A 286 5.28 -20.72 -15.92
C GLU A 286 6.32 -19.96 -15.08
N ASP A 287 5.90 -18.90 -14.39
CA ASP A 287 6.78 -18.00 -13.63
C ASP A 287 6.53 -18.09 -12.12
N PHE A 288 7.62 -18.10 -11.36
CA PHE A 288 7.60 -18.09 -9.91
C PHE A 288 8.64 -17.13 -9.32
N ILE A 289 8.38 -16.65 -8.11
CA ILE A 289 9.32 -15.80 -7.36
C ILE A 289 10.32 -16.64 -6.57
N LYS A 290 11.55 -16.11 -6.45
CA LYS A 290 12.63 -16.76 -5.70
C LYS A 290 13.37 -15.77 -4.82
N GLU A 291 13.63 -16.18 -3.58
CA GLU A 291 14.46 -15.42 -2.64
C GLU A 291 15.86 -15.16 -3.21
N GLY A 292 16.41 -13.98 -2.98
CA GLY A 292 17.69 -13.54 -3.51
C GLY A 292 17.67 -13.07 -4.98
N ARG A 293 16.66 -13.50 -5.77
CA ARG A 293 16.45 -13.01 -7.13
C ARG A 293 15.36 -11.94 -7.19
N ASP A 294 14.19 -12.22 -6.60
CA ASP A 294 12.98 -11.40 -6.75
C ASP A 294 12.65 -10.63 -5.47
N TYR A 295 13.07 -11.12 -4.33
CA TYR A 295 12.89 -10.48 -3.03
C TYR A 295 13.98 -10.87 -2.03
N SER A 296 14.13 -10.07 -0.98
CA SER A 296 14.94 -10.38 0.20
C SER A 296 14.04 -10.53 1.43
N LYS A 297 14.49 -11.32 2.42
CA LYS A 297 13.80 -11.53 3.69
C LYS A 297 14.52 -10.86 4.85
N ILE A 298 13.73 -10.38 5.81
CA ILE A 298 14.20 -9.88 7.09
C ILE A 298 13.37 -10.55 8.18
N GLU A 299 14.01 -11.36 9.01
CA GLU A 299 13.34 -12.14 10.06
C GLU A 299 13.40 -11.43 11.40
N PHE A 300 12.25 -11.01 11.92
CA PHE A 300 12.10 -10.34 13.21
C PHE A 300 12.22 -11.29 14.42
N ASP A 301 11.99 -12.58 14.21
CA ASP A 301 12.04 -13.61 15.26
C ASP A 301 13.42 -14.31 15.35
N ASN A 302 14.41 -13.88 14.58
CA ASN A 302 15.74 -14.48 14.60
C ASN A 302 16.37 -14.35 16.00
N PRO A 303 16.86 -15.45 16.62
CA PRO A 303 17.49 -15.44 17.96
C PRO A 303 18.69 -14.47 18.07
N LEU A 304 19.39 -14.21 16.97
CA LEU A 304 20.50 -13.23 16.94
C LEU A 304 19.98 -11.80 17.10
N VAL A 305 18.83 -11.49 16.51
CA VAL A 305 18.10 -10.23 16.69
C VAL A 305 17.58 -10.12 18.13
N LYS A 306 17.03 -11.20 18.71
CA LYS A 306 16.57 -11.25 20.10
C LYS A 306 17.70 -11.02 21.11
N LYS A 307 18.93 -11.48 20.87
CA LYS A 307 20.06 -11.24 21.78
C LYS A 307 20.53 -9.79 21.79
N GLN A 308 20.43 -9.08 20.68
CA GLN A 308 20.72 -7.65 20.62
C GLN A 308 19.58 -6.81 21.24
N ASN A 309 18.32 -7.25 21.11
CA ASN A 309 17.13 -6.54 21.61
C ASN A 309 16.90 -6.66 23.13
N ASN A 310 17.49 -7.61 23.81
CA ASN A 310 17.31 -7.72 25.26
C ASN A 310 17.78 -6.45 26.01
N LYS A 311 18.70 -5.67 25.44
CA LYS A 311 19.13 -4.41 26.02
C LYS A 311 18.12 -3.28 25.79
N SER A 312 17.54 -3.18 24.59
CA SER A 312 16.54 -2.17 24.25
C SER A 312 15.14 -2.48 24.84
N TYR A 313 14.78 -3.76 25.00
CA TYR A 313 13.53 -4.14 25.65
C TYR A 313 13.51 -3.77 27.14
N PHE A 314 14.64 -3.86 27.83
CA PHE A 314 14.78 -3.43 29.23
C PHE A 314 14.87 -1.90 29.39
N ASP A 315 15.29 -1.18 28.36
CA ASP A 315 15.32 0.29 28.35
C ASP A 315 13.92 0.90 28.09
N LEU A 316 13.00 0.15 27.45
CA LEU A 316 11.60 0.52 27.23
C LEU A 316 10.71 0.35 28.48
N ILE A 317 11.16 -0.44 29.48
CA ILE A 317 10.42 -0.71 30.71
C ILE A 317 10.89 0.22 31.87
N LYS A 318 11.93 1.01 31.67
CA LYS A 318 12.36 2.05 32.60
C LYS A 318 11.73 3.40 32.27
#